data_3ec362d1d3294f605b022b1c003da20b
#
_entry.id   3ec362d1d3294f605b022b1c003da20b
#
_cell.length_a   1.000
_cell.length_b   1.000
_cell.length_c   1.000
_cell.angle_alpha   90.00
_cell.angle_beta   90.00
_cell.angle_gamma   90.00
#
_symmetry.space_group_name_H-M   'P 1'
#
loop_
_entity.id
_entity.type
_entity.pdbx_description
1 polymer ?
#
loop_
_entity_poly.entity_id
_entity_poly.type
_entity_poly.pdbx_seq_one_letter_code
_entity_poly.pdbx_strand_id
1 'polypeptide(L)'
;MRELFKLFFPNINSFRSVIKETDNTSISRERFIDFLKTSGLLLLVINSFLFLTVTKSGGEYIISNLSTTSDSFMTISWFTIGMSLFIFSMGFNNLIAWYSNVGRDGSQWNYLVDRINALIGPVLVWIIAITVSLNILLNLNMIPDFLTTFEDGVISSVEFSLWPLWLVSIYLVMVMFAPFTIYIHKKYPYLSMTIFIILIILIDSLNFPINLAYIKVFNYLFFWLTIHQIGYFYADGKLQLIRKNIFPAVSIISYG
;
A
#
# COMPACT_ATOMS: atom_id res chain seq x y z
N MET A 1 -5.84 28.70 20.87
CA MET A 1 -4.67 27.87 20.61
C MET A 1 -4.48 26.71 21.59
N ARG A 2 -4.55 26.90 22.92
CA ARG A 2 -4.45 25.78 23.91
C ARG A 2 -5.55 24.72 23.78
N GLU A 3 -6.77 25.08 23.45
CA GLU A 3 -7.89 24.14 23.31
C GLU A 3 -7.82 23.32 22.01
N LEU A 4 -7.34 23.90 20.92
CA LEU A 4 -7.03 23.17 19.68
C LEU A 4 -5.90 22.14 19.88
N PHE A 5 -4.90 22.48 20.70
CA PHE A 5 -3.80 21.56 20.99
C PHE A 5 -4.27 20.34 21.82
N LYS A 6 -5.25 20.50 22.71
CA LYS A 6 -5.85 19.40 23.48
C LYS A 6 -6.69 18.45 22.61
N LEU A 7 -7.26 18.94 21.50
CA LEU A 7 -7.99 18.12 20.53
C LEU A 7 -7.07 17.15 19.75
N PHE A 8 -5.85 17.58 19.47
CA PHE A 8 -4.89 16.78 18.70
C PHE A 8 -3.97 15.91 19.57
N PHE A 9 -3.77 16.29 20.83
CA PHE A 9 -2.95 15.54 21.78
C PHE A 9 -3.80 15.12 22.98
N PRO A 10 -4.40 13.92 22.92
CA PRO A 10 -5.14 13.38 24.06
C PRO A 10 -4.21 13.32 25.29
N ASN A 11 -4.78 13.70 26.43
CA ASN A 11 -4.09 13.67 27.71
C ASN A 11 -3.39 12.30 27.92
N ILE A 12 -2.21 12.26 28.54
CA ILE A 12 -1.43 11.05 28.83
C ILE A 12 -2.30 9.95 29.46
N ASN A 13 -3.30 10.33 30.26
CA ASN A 13 -4.25 9.38 30.84
C ASN A 13 -5.16 8.72 29.77
N SER A 14 -5.53 9.45 28.72
CA SER A 14 -6.28 8.89 27.57
C SER A 14 -5.41 7.92 26.77
N PHE A 15 -4.11 8.20 26.62
CA PHE A 15 -3.19 7.28 25.95
C PHE A 15 -3.01 5.98 26.74
N ARG A 16 -2.91 6.07 28.08
CA ARG A 16 -2.83 4.88 28.96
C ARG A 16 -4.12 4.06 28.93
N SER A 17 -5.29 4.70 28.85
CA SER A 17 -6.57 3.97 28.72
C SER A 17 -6.66 3.24 27.39
N VAL A 18 -6.21 3.86 26.29
CA VAL A 18 -6.16 3.23 24.96
C VAL A 18 -5.21 2.02 24.96
N ILE A 19 -4.03 2.12 25.59
CA ILE A 19 -3.11 0.98 25.73
C ILE A 19 -3.80 -0.16 26.50
N LYS A 20 -4.45 0.15 27.61
CA LYS A 20 -5.15 -0.85 28.44
C LYS A 20 -6.33 -1.49 27.70
N GLU A 21 -7.08 -0.73 26.91
CA GLU A 21 -8.13 -1.24 26.02
C GLU A 21 -7.56 -2.14 24.92
N THR A 22 -6.40 -1.77 24.37
CA THR A 22 -5.68 -2.58 23.37
C THR A 22 -5.23 -3.91 23.97
N ASP A 23 -4.80 -3.93 25.22
CA ASP A 23 -4.42 -5.17 25.92
C ASP A 23 -5.60 -6.11 26.16
N ASN A 24 -6.81 -5.58 26.25
CA ASN A 24 -8.05 -6.35 26.42
C ASN A 24 -8.69 -6.82 25.09
N THR A 25 -8.06 -6.52 23.92
CA THR A 25 -8.55 -7.05 22.63
C THR A 25 -8.43 -8.56 22.56
N SER A 26 -9.34 -9.20 21.83
CA SER A 26 -9.39 -10.66 21.69
C SER A 26 -8.04 -11.23 21.23
N ILE A 27 -7.67 -12.40 21.76
CA ILE A 27 -6.44 -13.14 21.41
C ILE A 27 -6.41 -13.53 19.93
N SER A 28 -7.58 -13.56 19.26
CA SER A 28 -7.73 -13.83 17.83
C SER A 28 -7.23 -12.71 16.91
N ARG A 29 -6.94 -11.53 17.44
CA ARG A 29 -6.44 -10.38 16.66
C ARG A 29 -4.92 -10.42 16.56
N GLU A 30 -4.44 -10.55 15.34
CA GLU A 30 -3.00 -10.51 15.03
C GLU A 30 -2.45 -9.08 15.08
N ARG A 31 -2.05 -8.63 16.27
CA ARG A 31 -1.52 -7.26 16.52
C ARG A 31 -0.30 -6.94 15.65
N PHE A 32 0.51 -7.94 15.34
CA PHE A 32 1.67 -7.76 14.48
C PHE A 32 1.26 -7.33 13.06
N ILE A 33 0.22 -7.94 12.52
CA ILE A 33 -0.31 -7.57 11.19
C ILE A 33 -0.91 -6.16 11.20
N ASP A 34 -1.62 -5.79 12.26
CA ASP A 34 -2.14 -4.43 12.41
C ASP A 34 -0.99 -3.40 12.48
N PHE A 35 0.08 -3.72 13.20
CA PHE A 35 1.29 -2.90 13.26
C PHE A 35 1.95 -2.76 11.89
N LEU A 36 2.15 -3.86 11.15
CA LEU A 36 2.75 -3.82 9.81
C LEU A 36 1.91 -3.01 8.83
N LYS A 37 0.58 -3.18 8.86
CA LYS A 37 -0.34 -2.42 8.03
C LYS A 37 -0.26 -0.92 8.31
N THR A 38 -0.31 -0.53 9.59
CA THR A 38 -0.25 0.87 10.00
C THR A 38 1.10 1.49 9.68
N SER A 39 2.19 0.78 9.98
CA SER A 39 3.56 1.21 9.65
C SER A 39 3.76 1.33 8.15
N GLY A 40 3.24 0.37 7.36
CA GLY A 40 3.27 0.40 5.91
C GLY A 40 2.58 1.63 5.34
N LEU A 41 1.36 1.93 5.81
CA LEU A 41 0.64 3.14 5.40
C LEU A 41 1.35 4.43 5.81
N LEU A 42 1.88 4.48 7.04
CA LEU A 42 2.64 5.64 7.53
C LEU A 42 3.88 5.88 6.66
N LEU A 43 4.64 4.83 6.37
CA LEU A 43 5.81 4.92 5.49
C LEU A 43 5.44 5.35 4.07
N LEU A 44 4.30 4.90 3.53
CA LEU A 44 3.79 5.37 2.22
C LEU A 44 3.49 6.86 2.24
N VAL A 45 2.85 7.36 3.30
CA VAL A 45 2.57 8.79 3.46
C VAL A 45 3.88 9.57 3.55
N ILE A 46 4.82 9.15 4.40
CA ILE A 46 6.13 9.79 4.54
C ILE A 46 6.88 9.81 3.21
N ASN A 47 6.90 8.69 2.48
CA ASN A 47 7.50 8.63 1.15
C ASN A 47 6.89 9.62 0.17
N SER A 48 5.57 9.74 0.15
CA SER A 48 4.89 10.69 -0.75
C SER A 48 5.33 12.13 -0.52
N PHE A 49 5.65 12.51 0.72
CA PHE A 49 6.17 13.84 1.05
C PHE A 49 7.68 13.98 0.80
N LEU A 50 8.48 12.96 1.11
CA LEU A 50 9.95 13.04 1.01
C LEU A 50 10.44 12.95 -0.43
N PHE A 51 9.73 12.24 -1.31
CA PHE A 51 10.18 12.03 -2.68
C PHE A 51 9.69 13.09 -3.66
N LEU A 52 8.73 13.93 -3.27
CA LEU A 52 8.22 14.99 -4.13
C LEU A 52 8.99 16.28 -3.87
N THR A 53 9.74 16.75 -4.86
CA THR A 53 10.40 18.07 -4.82
C THR A 53 9.81 18.98 -5.90
N VAL A 54 9.50 20.21 -5.50
CA VAL A 54 9.07 21.25 -6.42
C VAL A 54 10.17 22.30 -6.49
N THR A 55 10.78 22.45 -7.65
CA THR A 55 11.83 23.45 -7.91
C THR A 55 11.31 24.47 -8.91
N LYS A 56 11.64 25.77 -8.71
CA LYS A 56 11.34 26.83 -9.66
C LYS A 56 12.58 27.13 -10.49
N SER A 57 12.49 26.92 -11.80
CA SER A 57 13.58 27.22 -12.74
C SER A 57 13.03 27.92 -13.97
N GLY A 58 13.61 29.05 -14.34
CA GLY A 58 13.18 29.81 -15.53
C GLY A 58 11.76 30.38 -15.50
N GLY A 59 11.11 30.43 -14.34
CA GLY A 59 9.70 30.83 -14.19
C GLY A 59 8.71 29.67 -14.16
N GLU A 60 9.15 28.47 -14.50
CA GLU A 60 8.35 27.25 -14.47
C GLU A 60 8.59 26.44 -13.19
N TYR A 61 7.56 25.73 -12.73
CA TYR A 61 7.67 24.81 -11.61
C TYR A 61 7.94 23.40 -12.14
N ILE A 62 9.09 22.83 -11.76
CA ILE A 62 9.50 21.49 -12.13
C ILE A 62 9.23 20.58 -10.93
N ILE A 63 8.36 19.58 -11.13
CA ILE A 63 8.13 18.52 -10.13
C ILE A 63 9.12 17.42 -10.43
N SER A 64 9.99 17.11 -9.49
CA SER A 64 10.98 16.06 -9.60
C SER A 64 10.96 15.12 -8.40
N ASN A 65 11.50 13.92 -8.60
CA ASN A 65 11.66 12.98 -7.53
C ASN A 65 13.06 13.15 -6.91
N LEU A 66 13.12 13.33 -5.60
CA LEU A 66 14.38 13.54 -4.89
C LEU A 66 15.34 12.34 -5.03
N SER A 67 14.82 11.14 -5.25
CA SER A 67 15.63 9.93 -5.48
C SER A 67 16.47 10.01 -6.77
N THR A 68 16.06 10.84 -7.74
CA THR A 68 16.80 11.01 -9.01
C THR A 68 17.85 12.11 -8.95
N THR A 69 17.82 12.95 -7.90
CA THR A 69 18.67 14.15 -7.81
C THR A 69 19.80 14.03 -6.79
N SER A 70 19.82 13.01 -5.94
CA SER A 70 20.83 12.88 -4.88
C SER A 70 21.16 11.42 -4.58
N ASP A 71 22.44 11.05 -4.73
CA ASP A 71 22.95 9.71 -4.40
C ASP A 71 22.77 9.34 -2.93
N SER A 72 22.77 10.33 -2.03
CA SER A 72 22.50 10.12 -0.60
C SER A 72 21.07 9.63 -0.32
N PHE A 73 20.15 9.88 -1.24
CA PHE A 73 18.76 9.42 -1.14
C PHE A 73 18.58 7.94 -1.46
N MET A 74 19.55 7.29 -2.12
CA MET A 74 19.52 5.83 -2.28
C MET A 74 19.46 5.12 -0.92
N THR A 75 20.11 5.65 0.09
CA THR A 75 20.07 5.08 1.45
C THR A 75 18.69 5.23 2.09
N ILE A 76 17.95 6.30 1.78
CA ILE A 76 16.60 6.56 2.30
C ILE A 76 15.54 5.75 1.52
N SER A 77 15.87 5.20 0.34
CA SER A 77 14.96 4.33 -0.42
C SER A 77 14.54 3.07 0.35
N TRP A 78 15.24 2.71 1.41
CA TRP A 78 14.82 1.65 2.35
C TRP A 78 13.45 1.94 2.99
N PHE A 79 13.06 3.22 3.12
CA PHE A 79 11.72 3.59 3.57
C PHE A 79 10.62 3.27 2.53
N THR A 80 10.98 2.92 1.29
CA THR A 80 10.00 2.49 0.27
C THR A 80 9.37 1.12 0.57
N ILE A 81 9.89 0.40 1.56
CA ILE A 81 9.34 -0.89 2.03
C ILE A 81 7.88 -0.78 2.48
N GLY A 82 7.37 0.44 2.72
CA GLY A 82 5.99 0.67 3.18
C GLY A 82 4.93 -0.03 2.32
N MET A 83 5.10 0.00 1.00
CA MET A 83 4.18 -0.69 0.08
C MET A 83 4.21 -2.21 0.26
N SER A 84 5.40 -2.79 0.43
CA SER A 84 5.56 -4.22 0.65
C SER A 84 4.90 -4.67 1.95
N LEU A 85 5.06 -3.90 3.04
CA LEU A 85 4.43 -4.17 4.33
C LEU A 85 2.90 -4.09 4.24
N PHE A 86 2.39 -3.10 3.50
CA PHE A 86 0.96 -2.94 3.28
C PHE A 86 0.38 -4.12 2.49
N ILE A 87 1.00 -4.51 1.36
CA ILE A 87 0.53 -5.62 0.52
C ILE A 87 0.67 -6.97 1.23
N PHE A 88 1.74 -7.19 1.99
CA PHE A 88 1.88 -8.37 2.84
C PHE A 88 0.71 -8.49 3.83
N SER A 89 0.42 -7.41 4.55
CA SER A 89 -0.69 -7.35 5.50
C SER A 89 -2.04 -7.56 4.83
N MET A 90 -2.19 -7.05 3.60
CA MET A 90 -3.39 -7.25 2.79
C MET A 90 -3.55 -8.72 2.40
N GLY A 91 -2.48 -9.43 2.04
CA GLY A 91 -2.50 -10.86 1.78
C GLY A 91 -3.03 -11.63 2.98
N PHE A 92 -2.45 -11.41 4.15
CA PHE A 92 -2.96 -12.01 5.39
C PHE A 92 -4.45 -11.77 5.58
N ASN A 93 -4.87 -10.50 5.53
CA ASN A 93 -6.26 -10.11 5.76
C ASN A 93 -7.23 -10.69 4.71
N ASN A 94 -6.80 -10.81 3.46
CA ASN A 94 -7.62 -11.39 2.40
C ASN A 94 -7.84 -12.88 2.60
N LEU A 95 -6.83 -13.63 3.04
CA LEU A 95 -6.99 -15.06 3.33
C LEU A 95 -7.91 -15.28 4.54
N ILE A 96 -7.73 -14.53 5.62
CA ILE A 96 -8.60 -14.63 6.82
C ILE A 96 -10.05 -14.26 6.48
N ALA A 97 -10.25 -13.20 5.69
CA ALA A 97 -11.60 -12.83 5.26
C ALA A 97 -12.23 -13.86 4.32
N TRP A 98 -11.43 -14.49 3.47
CA TRP A 98 -11.88 -15.61 2.66
C TRP A 98 -12.36 -16.77 3.53
N TYR A 99 -11.59 -17.17 4.53
CA TYR A 99 -12.00 -18.22 5.47
C TYR A 99 -13.27 -17.86 6.24
N SER A 100 -13.38 -16.61 6.70
CA SER A 100 -14.59 -16.10 7.35
C SER A 100 -15.80 -16.13 6.42
N ASN A 101 -15.63 -15.78 5.14
CA ASN A 101 -16.69 -15.82 4.15
C ASN A 101 -17.16 -17.26 3.89
N VAL A 102 -16.23 -18.18 3.67
CA VAL A 102 -16.53 -19.62 3.47
C VAL A 102 -17.18 -20.21 4.71
N GLY A 103 -16.75 -19.85 5.91
CA GLY A 103 -17.36 -20.31 7.17
C GLY A 103 -18.81 -19.82 7.39
N ARG A 104 -19.25 -18.83 6.60
CA ARG A 104 -20.64 -18.33 6.55
C ARG A 104 -21.38 -18.79 5.29
N ASP A 105 -20.89 -19.83 4.62
CA ASP A 105 -21.41 -20.34 3.33
C ASP A 105 -21.47 -19.25 2.23
N GLY A 106 -20.59 -18.23 2.32
CA GLY A 106 -20.52 -17.15 1.35
C GLY A 106 -19.85 -17.55 0.05
N SER A 107 -20.36 -17.03 -1.06
CA SER A 107 -19.79 -17.23 -2.39
C SER A 107 -18.56 -16.35 -2.61
N GLN A 108 -17.83 -16.59 -3.72
CA GLN A 108 -16.74 -15.70 -4.16
C GLN A 108 -17.23 -14.27 -4.40
N TRP A 109 -18.45 -14.13 -4.90
CA TRP A 109 -19.08 -12.83 -5.13
C TRP A 109 -19.35 -12.09 -3.83
N ASN A 110 -19.85 -12.77 -2.81
CA ASN A 110 -20.07 -12.17 -1.49
C ASN A 110 -18.75 -11.63 -0.91
N TYR A 111 -17.65 -12.40 -1.03
CA TYR A 111 -16.34 -11.95 -0.63
C TYR A 111 -15.91 -10.65 -1.34
N LEU A 112 -16.05 -10.60 -2.68
CA LEU A 112 -15.69 -9.41 -3.47
C LEU A 112 -16.52 -8.20 -3.09
N VAL A 113 -17.84 -8.38 -2.99
CA VAL A 113 -18.77 -7.30 -2.63
C VAL A 113 -18.47 -6.75 -1.23
N ASP A 114 -18.23 -7.60 -0.25
CA ASP A 114 -17.88 -7.17 1.12
C ASP A 114 -16.59 -6.33 1.12
N ARG A 115 -15.59 -6.73 0.32
CA ARG A 115 -14.32 -6.01 0.23
C ARG A 115 -14.44 -4.67 -0.48
N ILE A 116 -15.19 -4.62 -1.57
CA ILE A 116 -15.44 -3.39 -2.33
C ILE A 116 -16.26 -2.42 -1.49
N ASN A 117 -17.33 -2.88 -0.84
CA ASN A 117 -18.18 -2.04 0.01
C ASN A 117 -17.40 -1.43 1.18
N ALA A 118 -16.47 -2.19 1.79
CA ALA A 118 -15.62 -1.66 2.85
C ALA A 118 -14.69 -0.52 2.38
N LEU A 119 -14.37 -0.47 1.07
CA LEU A 119 -13.52 0.55 0.48
C LEU A 119 -14.28 1.77 -0.02
N ILE A 120 -15.50 1.59 -0.54
CA ILE A 120 -16.30 2.66 -1.16
C ILE A 120 -16.50 3.83 -0.19
N GLY A 121 -16.87 3.57 1.06
CA GLY A 121 -17.13 4.62 2.05
C GLY A 121 -15.93 5.57 2.25
N PRO A 122 -14.75 5.08 2.67
CA PRO A 122 -13.56 5.92 2.83
C PRO A 122 -13.14 6.65 1.55
N VAL A 123 -13.25 6.01 0.38
CA VAL A 123 -12.88 6.61 -0.92
C VAL A 123 -13.83 7.75 -1.27
N LEU A 124 -15.14 7.57 -1.11
CA LEU A 124 -16.11 8.64 -1.35
C LEU A 124 -15.91 9.82 -0.41
N VAL A 125 -15.68 9.58 0.89
CA VAL A 125 -15.38 10.63 1.85
C VAL A 125 -14.12 11.41 1.43
N TRP A 126 -13.08 10.71 0.99
CA TRP A 126 -11.85 11.33 0.48
C TRP A 126 -12.13 12.21 -0.73
N ILE A 127 -12.82 11.71 -1.75
CA ILE A 127 -13.15 12.45 -2.96
C ILE A 127 -13.95 13.71 -2.63
N ILE A 128 -14.99 13.57 -1.80
CA ILE A 128 -15.83 14.71 -1.37
C ILE A 128 -14.98 15.74 -0.62
N ALA A 129 -14.16 15.29 0.35
CA ALA A 129 -13.31 16.18 1.14
C ALA A 129 -12.33 16.98 0.26
N ILE A 130 -11.66 16.32 -0.68
CA ILE A 130 -10.75 16.97 -1.63
C ILE A 130 -11.50 17.96 -2.51
N THR A 131 -12.64 17.56 -3.09
CA THR A 131 -13.43 18.42 -3.97
C THR A 131 -13.91 19.67 -3.24
N VAL A 132 -14.44 19.52 -2.02
CA VAL A 132 -14.89 20.65 -1.21
C VAL A 132 -13.70 21.55 -0.83
N SER A 133 -12.58 20.99 -0.39
CA SER A 133 -11.38 21.74 -0.02
C SER A 133 -10.83 22.53 -1.20
N LEU A 134 -10.73 21.93 -2.38
CA LEU A 134 -10.27 22.63 -3.59
C LEU A 134 -11.22 23.77 -3.98
N ASN A 135 -12.53 23.56 -3.93
CA ASN A 135 -13.49 24.63 -4.21
C ASN A 135 -13.37 25.79 -3.22
N ILE A 136 -13.16 25.51 -1.94
CA ILE A 136 -12.94 26.56 -0.92
C ILE A 136 -11.66 27.33 -1.22
N LEU A 137 -10.55 26.66 -1.49
CA LEU A 137 -9.26 27.27 -1.80
C LEU A 137 -9.31 28.13 -3.08
N LEU A 138 -10.01 27.65 -4.12
CA LEU A 138 -10.24 28.38 -5.35
C LEU A 138 -11.01 29.70 -5.07
N ASN A 139 -12.12 29.61 -4.33
CA ASN A 139 -12.94 30.79 -4.03
C ASN A 139 -12.23 31.81 -3.15
N LEU A 140 -11.29 31.36 -2.32
CA LEU A 140 -10.47 32.25 -1.47
C LEU A 140 -9.22 32.76 -2.17
N ASN A 141 -8.96 32.43 -3.43
CA ASN A 141 -7.72 32.72 -4.16
C ASN A 141 -6.46 32.28 -3.37
N MET A 142 -6.56 31.17 -2.65
CA MET A 142 -5.48 30.62 -1.83
C MET A 142 -4.76 29.44 -2.50
N ILE A 143 -5.06 29.19 -3.77
CA ILE A 143 -4.33 28.14 -4.51
C ILE A 143 -2.94 28.68 -4.83
N PRO A 144 -1.89 27.95 -4.44
CA PRO A 144 -0.52 28.32 -4.79
C PRO A 144 -0.34 28.43 -6.31
N ASP A 145 0.39 29.44 -6.78
CA ASP A 145 0.64 29.69 -8.21
C ASP A 145 1.18 28.48 -8.95
N PHE A 146 1.93 27.58 -8.27
CA PHE A 146 2.45 26.36 -8.90
C PHE A 146 1.35 25.36 -9.29
N LEU A 147 0.18 25.41 -8.68
CA LEU A 147 -0.97 24.58 -9.04
C LEU A 147 -1.82 25.21 -10.14
N THR A 148 -1.65 26.51 -10.39
CA THR A 148 -2.37 27.25 -11.43
C THR A 148 -1.59 27.40 -12.73
N THR A 149 -0.27 27.19 -12.73
CA THR A 149 0.62 27.33 -13.89
C THR A 149 0.71 26.10 -14.79
N PHE A 150 0.10 24.97 -14.43
CA PHE A 150 -0.11 23.89 -15.38
C PHE A 150 -1.14 24.35 -16.43
N GLU A 151 -0.86 24.09 -17.72
CA GLU A 151 -1.67 24.58 -18.87
C GLU A 151 -3.18 24.31 -18.74
N ASP A 152 -3.58 23.38 -17.88
CA ASP A 152 -4.97 23.00 -17.59
C ASP A 152 -5.41 23.31 -16.14
N GLY A 153 -4.73 24.16 -15.42
CA GLY A 153 -5.01 24.77 -14.11
C GLY A 153 -5.77 23.91 -13.08
N VAL A 154 -7.10 23.89 -13.18
CA VAL A 154 -7.97 23.18 -12.22
C VAL A 154 -7.91 21.66 -12.37
N ILE A 155 -7.78 21.15 -13.59
CA ILE A 155 -7.74 19.70 -13.86
C ILE A 155 -6.47 19.11 -13.26
N SER A 156 -5.33 19.77 -13.41
CA SER A 156 -4.05 19.31 -12.84
C SER A 156 -4.07 19.30 -11.32
N SER A 157 -4.76 20.25 -10.68
CA SER A 157 -4.91 20.27 -9.22
C SER A 157 -5.77 19.12 -8.73
N VAL A 158 -6.82 18.78 -9.46
CA VAL A 158 -7.70 17.62 -9.17
C VAL A 158 -6.93 16.32 -9.37
N GLU A 159 -6.22 16.17 -10.48
CA GLU A 159 -5.41 14.98 -10.77
C GLU A 159 -4.35 14.76 -9.69
N PHE A 160 -3.62 15.80 -9.30
CA PHE A 160 -2.63 15.72 -8.23
C PHE A 160 -3.26 15.32 -6.89
N SER A 161 -4.42 15.87 -6.55
CA SER A 161 -5.13 15.56 -5.31
C SER A 161 -5.71 14.15 -5.30
N LEU A 162 -6.05 13.61 -6.48
CA LEU A 162 -6.52 12.25 -6.65
C LEU A 162 -5.38 11.22 -6.80
N TRP A 163 -4.14 11.68 -6.91
CA TRP A 163 -2.96 10.80 -7.03
C TRP A 163 -2.94 9.66 -6.00
N PRO A 164 -3.27 9.83 -4.70
CA PRO A 164 -3.29 8.71 -3.75
C PRO A 164 -4.27 7.58 -4.09
N LEU A 165 -5.23 7.80 -4.99
CA LEU A 165 -6.16 6.74 -5.43
C LEU A 165 -5.48 5.62 -6.23
N TRP A 166 -4.24 5.80 -6.70
CA TRP A 166 -3.47 4.68 -7.28
C TRP A 166 -3.32 3.51 -6.29
N LEU A 167 -3.22 3.81 -4.99
CA LEU A 167 -3.17 2.79 -3.94
C LEU A 167 -4.48 1.99 -3.86
N VAL A 168 -5.61 2.67 -4.06
CA VAL A 168 -6.94 2.05 -4.14
C VAL A 168 -7.02 1.11 -5.34
N SER A 169 -6.47 1.52 -6.48
CA SER A 169 -6.42 0.68 -7.69
C SER A 169 -5.63 -0.61 -7.46
N ILE A 170 -4.46 -0.53 -6.82
CA ILE A 170 -3.68 -1.71 -6.46
C ILE A 170 -4.46 -2.59 -5.48
N TYR A 171 -5.08 -1.99 -4.46
CA TYR A 171 -5.92 -2.74 -3.52
C TYR A 171 -7.02 -3.51 -4.25
N LEU A 172 -7.75 -2.87 -5.16
CA LEU A 172 -8.82 -3.51 -5.93
C LEU A 172 -8.28 -4.67 -6.79
N VAL A 173 -7.17 -4.46 -7.49
CA VAL A 173 -6.52 -5.51 -8.27
C VAL A 173 -6.17 -6.71 -7.38
N MET A 174 -5.56 -6.49 -6.22
CA MET A 174 -5.21 -7.57 -5.29
C MET A 174 -6.45 -8.30 -4.76
N VAL A 175 -7.53 -7.59 -4.44
CA VAL A 175 -8.80 -8.18 -4.00
C VAL A 175 -9.45 -9.00 -5.12
N MET A 176 -9.44 -8.51 -6.36
CA MET A 176 -9.99 -9.23 -7.51
C MET A 176 -9.23 -10.52 -7.81
N PHE A 177 -7.90 -10.51 -7.67
CA PHE A 177 -7.08 -11.71 -7.84
C PHE A 177 -7.12 -12.65 -6.64
N ALA A 178 -7.52 -12.20 -5.45
CA ALA A 178 -7.49 -12.99 -4.22
C ALA A 178 -8.23 -14.32 -4.31
N PRO A 179 -9.47 -14.45 -4.82
CA PRO A 179 -10.15 -15.74 -4.91
C PRO A 179 -9.36 -16.77 -5.73
N PHE A 180 -8.77 -16.33 -6.84
CA PHE A 180 -7.96 -17.18 -7.72
C PHE A 180 -6.64 -17.57 -7.06
N THR A 181 -5.91 -16.60 -6.51
CA THR A 181 -4.61 -16.85 -5.87
C THR A 181 -4.75 -17.68 -4.60
N ILE A 182 -5.83 -17.50 -3.83
CA ILE A 182 -6.15 -18.32 -2.66
C ILE A 182 -6.46 -19.77 -3.08
N TYR A 183 -7.23 -19.96 -4.15
CA TYR A 183 -7.52 -21.30 -4.67
C TYR A 183 -6.24 -22.05 -5.03
N ILE A 184 -5.33 -21.41 -5.77
CA ILE A 184 -4.04 -22.02 -6.13
C ILE A 184 -3.17 -22.22 -4.88
N HIS A 185 -3.13 -21.25 -3.97
CA HIS A 185 -2.37 -21.35 -2.72
C HIS A 185 -2.81 -22.53 -1.87
N LYS A 186 -4.10 -22.80 -1.76
CA LYS A 186 -4.63 -23.95 -1.01
C LYS A 186 -4.19 -25.28 -1.63
N LYS A 187 -4.20 -25.38 -2.95
CA LYS A 187 -3.90 -26.62 -3.66
C LYS A 187 -2.40 -26.84 -3.85
N TYR A 188 -1.67 -25.76 -4.22
CA TYR A 188 -0.25 -25.81 -4.57
C TYR A 188 0.49 -24.57 -4.07
N PRO A 189 0.67 -24.39 -2.74
CA PRO A 189 1.18 -23.15 -2.15
C PRO A 189 2.56 -22.76 -2.70
N TYR A 190 3.50 -23.70 -2.70
CA TYR A 190 4.87 -23.43 -3.18
C TYR A 190 4.94 -23.22 -4.69
N LEU A 191 4.14 -23.99 -5.46
CA LEU A 191 4.11 -23.87 -6.92
C LEU A 191 3.62 -22.48 -7.36
N SER A 192 2.58 -21.92 -6.72
CA SER A 192 2.07 -20.59 -7.06
C SER A 192 3.12 -19.50 -6.83
N MET A 193 3.84 -19.55 -5.72
CA MET A 193 4.92 -18.63 -5.43
C MET A 193 6.08 -18.77 -6.44
N THR A 194 6.47 -20.00 -6.75
CA THR A 194 7.53 -20.29 -7.73
C THR A 194 7.16 -19.78 -9.12
N ILE A 195 5.90 -19.95 -9.56
CA ILE A 195 5.42 -19.43 -10.85
C ILE A 195 5.55 -17.91 -10.91
N PHE A 196 5.11 -17.18 -9.88
CA PHE A 196 5.22 -15.72 -9.88
C PHE A 196 6.68 -15.26 -9.94
N ILE A 197 7.59 -15.90 -9.19
CA ILE A 197 9.02 -15.59 -9.22
C ILE A 197 9.61 -15.86 -10.61
N ILE A 198 9.27 -16.99 -11.22
CA ILE A 198 9.73 -17.32 -12.58
C ILE A 198 9.22 -16.29 -13.61
N LEU A 199 7.94 -15.88 -13.50
CA LEU A 199 7.37 -14.87 -14.38
C LEU A 199 8.06 -13.51 -14.24
N ILE A 200 8.40 -13.10 -13.01
CA ILE A 200 9.18 -11.88 -12.76
C ILE A 200 10.54 -11.97 -13.48
N ILE A 201 11.28 -13.05 -13.26
CA ILE A 201 12.61 -13.24 -13.86
C ILE A 201 12.51 -13.27 -15.39
N LEU A 202 11.53 -13.97 -15.94
CA LEU A 202 11.32 -14.04 -17.40
C LEU A 202 11.03 -12.67 -18.00
N ILE A 203 10.09 -11.92 -17.41
CA ILE A 203 9.72 -10.59 -17.91
C ILE A 203 10.90 -9.62 -17.80
N ASP A 204 11.66 -9.70 -16.70
CA ASP A 204 12.81 -8.81 -16.48
C ASP A 204 13.98 -9.13 -17.41
N SER A 205 14.18 -10.43 -17.72
CA SER A 205 15.23 -10.90 -18.63
C SER A 205 14.93 -10.60 -20.11
N LEU A 206 13.66 -10.37 -20.46
CA LEU A 206 13.27 -10.12 -21.84
C LEU A 206 13.42 -8.63 -22.18
N ASN A 207 14.25 -8.35 -23.20
CA ASN A 207 14.38 -7.01 -23.77
C ASN A 207 13.22 -6.74 -24.74
N PHE A 208 12.08 -6.29 -24.18
CA PHE A 208 10.94 -5.93 -25.02
C PHE A 208 11.22 -4.66 -25.83
N PRO A 209 10.89 -4.63 -27.11
CA PRO A 209 10.90 -3.42 -27.91
C PRO A 209 9.93 -2.37 -27.32
N ILE A 210 10.17 -1.08 -27.61
CA ILE A 210 9.45 0.06 -27.01
C ILE A 210 7.92 -0.08 -27.12
N ASN A 211 7.43 -0.61 -28.23
CA ASN A 211 6.01 -0.85 -28.47
C ASN A 211 5.39 -1.94 -27.57
N LEU A 212 6.20 -2.78 -26.93
CA LEU A 212 5.78 -3.82 -25.98
C LEU A 212 6.19 -3.51 -24.53
N ALA A 213 6.67 -2.30 -24.27
CA ALA A 213 7.12 -1.88 -22.93
C ALA A 213 6.01 -2.00 -21.86
N TYR A 214 4.73 -1.96 -22.26
CA TYR A 214 3.59 -2.19 -21.35
C TYR A 214 3.62 -3.58 -20.69
N ILE A 215 4.29 -4.58 -21.30
CA ILE A 215 4.42 -5.91 -20.70
C ILE A 215 5.21 -5.85 -19.39
N LYS A 216 6.15 -4.90 -19.25
CA LYS A 216 6.89 -4.68 -18.01
C LYS A 216 5.99 -4.28 -16.83
N VAL A 217 4.80 -3.73 -17.11
CA VAL A 217 3.83 -3.42 -16.05
C VAL A 217 3.35 -4.69 -15.34
N PHE A 218 3.25 -5.82 -16.04
CA PHE A 218 2.92 -7.10 -15.43
C PHE A 218 3.99 -7.60 -14.46
N ASN A 219 5.25 -7.15 -14.61
CA ASN A 219 6.30 -7.48 -13.66
C ASN A 219 5.99 -6.93 -12.26
N TYR A 220 5.51 -5.70 -12.18
CA TYR A 220 5.04 -5.11 -10.92
C TYR A 220 3.86 -5.89 -10.33
N LEU A 221 2.92 -6.33 -11.17
CA LEU A 221 1.78 -7.12 -10.71
C LEU A 221 2.24 -8.45 -10.09
N PHE A 222 3.12 -9.21 -10.77
CA PHE A 222 3.62 -10.48 -10.23
C PHE A 222 4.48 -10.29 -8.98
N PHE A 223 5.26 -9.21 -8.92
CA PHE A 223 6.01 -8.84 -7.72
C PHE A 223 5.07 -8.60 -6.53
N TRP A 224 4.03 -7.80 -6.72
CA TRP A 224 3.04 -7.55 -5.65
C TRP A 224 2.24 -8.81 -5.28
N LEU A 225 1.88 -9.64 -6.26
CA LEU A 225 1.23 -10.92 -6.00
C LEU A 225 2.14 -11.88 -5.20
N THR A 226 3.45 -11.85 -5.43
CA THR A 226 4.41 -12.62 -4.64
C THR A 226 4.40 -12.19 -3.18
N ILE A 227 4.50 -10.88 -2.92
CA ILE A 227 4.45 -10.34 -1.55
C ILE A 227 3.10 -10.65 -0.88
N HIS A 228 2.01 -10.50 -1.61
CA HIS A 228 0.68 -10.84 -1.15
C HIS A 228 0.56 -12.32 -0.78
N GLN A 229 1.17 -13.20 -1.58
CA GLN A 229 1.25 -14.64 -1.33
C GLN A 229 2.04 -14.96 -0.05
N ILE A 230 3.12 -14.22 0.24
CA ILE A 230 3.86 -14.37 1.51
C ILE A 230 2.94 -14.08 2.70
N GLY A 231 2.03 -13.12 2.57
CA GLY A 231 0.97 -12.87 3.55
C GLY A 231 0.07 -14.09 3.80
N TYR A 232 -0.28 -14.86 2.75
CA TYR A 232 -1.00 -16.13 2.90
C TYR A 232 -0.19 -17.18 3.66
N PHE A 233 1.10 -17.33 3.34
CA PHE A 233 1.99 -18.25 4.06
C PHE A 233 2.07 -17.91 5.55
N TYR A 234 2.06 -16.63 5.89
CA TYR A 234 2.03 -16.21 7.28
C TYR A 234 0.69 -16.55 7.94
N ALA A 235 -0.44 -16.28 7.28
CA ALA A 235 -1.78 -16.57 7.78
C ALA A 235 -2.03 -18.06 8.03
N ASP A 236 -1.48 -18.93 7.17
CA ASP A 236 -1.55 -20.40 7.31
C ASP A 236 -0.52 -20.97 8.30
N GLY A 237 0.31 -20.14 8.94
CA GLY A 237 1.37 -20.57 9.85
C GLY A 237 2.57 -21.25 9.17
N LYS A 238 2.56 -21.39 7.84
CA LYS A 238 3.63 -22.07 7.08
C LYS A 238 4.97 -21.32 7.16
N LEU A 239 4.93 -20.00 7.28
CA LEU A 239 6.13 -19.18 7.42
C LEU A 239 6.88 -19.47 8.72
N GLN A 240 6.16 -19.81 9.79
CA GLN A 240 6.76 -20.18 11.08
C GLN A 240 7.52 -21.50 11.03
N LEU A 241 7.09 -22.44 10.18
CA LEU A 241 7.79 -23.70 9.94
C LEU A 241 9.12 -23.48 9.20
N ILE A 242 9.15 -22.55 8.28
CA ILE A 242 10.36 -22.16 7.51
C ILE A 242 11.35 -21.42 8.41
N ARG A 243 10.86 -20.60 9.35
CA ARG A 243 11.65 -19.71 10.19
C ARG A 243 12.76 -20.41 11.01
N LYS A 244 12.52 -21.63 11.50
CA LYS A 244 13.49 -22.33 12.36
C LYS A 244 14.74 -22.79 11.63
N ASN A 245 14.65 -23.10 10.33
CA ASN A 245 15.72 -23.79 9.61
C ASN A 245 16.40 -22.92 8.52
N ILE A 246 15.70 -21.96 7.94
CA ILE A 246 16.16 -21.24 6.74
C ILE A 246 16.59 -19.81 7.04
N PHE A 247 15.98 -19.12 7.99
CA PHE A 247 16.34 -17.75 8.32
C PHE A 247 17.81 -17.55 8.71
N PRO A 248 18.44 -18.44 9.49
CA PRO A 248 19.88 -18.33 9.78
C PRO A 248 20.74 -18.45 8.51
N ALA A 249 20.35 -19.36 7.58
CA ALA A 249 21.09 -19.56 6.34
C ALA A 249 20.97 -18.37 5.37
N VAL A 250 19.76 -17.80 5.24
CA VAL A 250 19.51 -16.63 4.38
C VAL A 250 20.21 -15.38 4.92
N SER A 251 20.24 -15.17 6.25
CA SER A 251 20.97 -14.04 6.83
C SER A 251 22.48 -14.13 6.60
N ILE A 252 23.06 -15.33 6.61
CA ILE A 252 24.49 -15.52 6.31
C ILE A 252 24.78 -15.20 4.82
N ILE A 253 23.91 -15.59 3.91
CA ILE A 253 24.08 -15.35 2.45
C ILE A 253 23.89 -13.86 2.11
N SER A 254 23.06 -13.14 2.84
CA SER A 254 22.82 -11.72 2.57
C SER A 254 23.90 -10.77 3.12
N TYR A 255 24.82 -11.27 3.94
CA TYR A 255 25.96 -10.52 4.50
C TYR A 255 27.30 -10.86 3.83
N GLY A 256 27.36 -11.83 2.95
CA GLY A 256 28.53 -12.18 2.14
C GLY A 256 28.45 -11.64 0.73
#